data_7acc6db6d5f46cd34e7903d02b0acffa
#
_entry.id   7acc6db6d5f46cd34e7903d02b0acffa
#
_cell.length_a   1.000
_cell.length_b   1.000
_cell.length_c   1.000
_cell.angle_alpha   90.00
_cell.angle_beta   90.00
_cell.angle_gamma   90.00
#
_symmetry.space_group_name_H-M   'P 1'
#
loop_
_entity.id
_entity.type
_entity.pdbx_description
1 polymer ?
#
loop_
_entity_poly.entity_id
_entity_poly.type
_entity_poly.pdbx_seq_one_letter_code
_entity_poly.pdbx_strand_id
1 'polypeptide(L)'
;MKIAIDVRRIRDFGVGTYIRNLLQALAGVGVDHAYDLICCAEDQGQFSGLPANFRTVLYNRRDSSRLDQFDLPRLVHRLGADVTHIPFHRVPLLMPKPYLVTIHDLSSLFFDDAHGLLHAARTFRLKRGLERAGRIITVSGATQRDVINLVPSTADRIRLIYNAPDPQFMERRLPPDARTGGPEAAARERHRILERYQIRYPFLLYAGSIRPQKNIPRLIEAFAVARASL
;
A
#
# COMPACT_ATOMS: atom_id res chain seq x y z
N MET A 1 19.93 -8.09 -11.48
CA MET A 1 19.67 -6.64 -11.35
C MET A 1 19.70 -6.26 -9.89
N LYS A 2 20.09 -5.01 -9.60
CA LYS A 2 20.02 -4.42 -8.26
C LYS A 2 18.80 -3.48 -8.17
N ILE A 3 17.89 -3.77 -7.25
CA ILE A 3 16.60 -3.08 -7.15
C ILE A 3 16.54 -2.38 -5.78
N ALA A 4 16.35 -1.08 -5.75
CA ALA A 4 16.07 -0.35 -4.52
C ALA A 4 14.55 -0.24 -4.32
N ILE A 5 14.05 -0.50 -3.12
CA ILE A 5 12.63 -0.39 -2.78
C ILE A 5 12.49 0.53 -1.56
N ASP A 6 11.69 1.58 -1.67
CA ASP A 6 11.37 2.46 -0.55
C ASP A 6 10.28 1.82 0.33
N VAL A 7 10.69 1.21 1.44
CA VAL A 7 9.79 0.50 2.36
C VAL A 7 9.47 1.29 3.63
N ARG A 8 9.76 2.59 3.68
CA ARG A 8 9.54 3.45 4.87
C ARG A 8 8.07 3.53 5.33
N ARG A 9 7.13 3.14 4.47
CA ARG A 9 5.69 3.08 4.79
C ARG A 9 5.19 1.69 5.15
N ILE A 10 6.09 0.80 5.57
CA ILE A 10 5.78 -0.58 5.94
C ILE A 10 4.71 -0.68 7.06
N ARG A 11 4.61 0.35 7.93
CA ARG A 11 3.62 0.42 9.02
C ARG A 11 2.29 1.02 8.61
N ASP A 12 2.20 1.65 7.44
CA ASP A 12 0.92 2.20 6.95
C ASP A 12 -0.05 1.05 6.68
N PHE A 13 -1.37 1.26 6.89
CA PHE A 13 -2.37 0.20 6.72
C PHE A 13 -2.30 -0.46 5.34
N GLY A 14 -2.93 0.11 4.32
CA GLY A 14 -2.99 -0.51 2.97
C GLY A 14 -1.64 -0.56 2.26
N VAL A 15 -0.89 0.55 2.27
CA VAL A 15 0.44 0.63 1.64
C VAL A 15 1.43 -0.32 2.30
N GLY A 16 1.44 -0.42 3.63
CA GLY A 16 2.31 -1.33 4.36
C GLY A 16 1.98 -2.79 4.08
N THR A 17 0.69 -3.14 3.97
CA THR A 17 0.27 -4.49 3.57
C THR A 17 0.74 -4.81 2.15
N TYR A 18 0.58 -3.87 1.21
CA TYR A 18 1.11 -4.02 -0.14
C TYR A 18 2.63 -4.26 -0.14
N ILE A 19 3.39 -3.47 0.62
CA ILE A 19 4.85 -3.62 0.72
C ILE A 19 5.22 -5.00 1.27
N ARG A 20 4.60 -5.44 2.37
CA ARG A 20 4.88 -6.77 2.95
C ARG A 20 4.60 -7.90 1.97
N ASN A 21 3.43 -7.88 1.32
CA ASN A 21 3.05 -8.90 0.34
C ASN A 21 3.98 -8.89 -0.88
N LEU A 22 4.37 -7.71 -1.34
CA LEU A 22 5.33 -7.55 -2.44
C LEU A 22 6.69 -8.18 -2.08
N LEU A 23 7.23 -7.87 -0.90
CA LEU A 23 8.52 -8.42 -0.46
C LEU A 23 8.49 -9.93 -0.30
N GLN A 24 7.41 -10.48 0.26
CA GLN A 24 7.22 -11.93 0.38
C GLN A 24 7.14 -12.61 -1.00
N ALA A 25 6.40 -12.03 -1.94
CA ALA A 25 6.32 -12.56 -3.30
C ALA A 25 7.69 -12.48 -4.02
N LEU A 26 8.39 -11.36 -3.90
CA LEU A 26 9.73 -11.20 -4.49
C LEU A 26 10.76 -12.14 -3.89
N ALA A 27 10.65 -12.47 -2.61
CA ALA A 27 11.51 -13.47 -1.95
C ALA A 27 11.37 -14.86 -2.58
N GLY A 28 10.17 -15.19 -3.10
CA GLY A 28 9.93 -16.47 -3.77
C GLY A 28 10.29 -16.51 -5.26
N VAL A 29 10.14 -15.38 -5.98
CA VAL A 29 10.29 -15.36 -7.45
C VAL A 29 11.50 -14.55 -7.93
N GLY A 30 12.05 -13.68 -7.12
CA GLY A 30 13.11 -12.74 -7.49
C GLY A 30 14.51 -13.15 -7.02
N VAL A 31 14.81 -14.43 -6.95
CA VAL A 31 16.05 -14.98 -6.35
C VAL A 31 17.34 -14.51 -7.05
N ASP A 32 17.27 -14.20 -8.35
CA ASP A 32 18.42 -13.75 -9.14
C ASP A 32 18.68 -12.24 -9.06
N HIS A 33 17.92 -11.53 -8.21
CA HIS A 33 18.04 -10.10 -8.06
C HIS A 33 18.52 -9.73 -6.66
N ALA A 34 19.25 -8.63 -6.54
CA ALA A 34 19.62 -8.04 -5.24
C ALA A 34 18.66 -6.89 -4.90
N TYR A 35 18.20 -6.86 -3.66
CA TYR A 35 17.22 -5.87 -3.20
C TYR A 35 17.82 -5.02 -2.08
N ASP A 36 17.82 -3.69 -2.28
CA ASP A 36 18.15 -2.70 -1.25
C ASP A 36 16.83 -2.12 -0.69
N LEU A 37 16.48 -2.46 0.55
CA LEU A 37 15.28 -1.99 1.22
C LEU A 37 15.58 -0.70 1.99
N ILE A 38 15.12 0.44 1.48
CA ILE A 38 15.28 1.75 2.14
C ILE A 38 14.24 1.86 3.26
N CYS A 39 14.67 1.75 4.52
CA CYS A 39 13.79 1.68 5.69
C CYS A 39 14.23 2.61 6.81
N CYS A 40 13.32 2.89 7.75
CA CYS A 40 13.66 3.50 9.02
C CYS A 40 14.35 2.48 9.94
N ALA A 41 15.22 2.96 10.84
CA ALA A 41 15.93 2.08 11.78
C ALA A 41 14.98 1.24 12.65
N GLU A 42 13.87 1.83 13.07
CA GLU A 42 12.82 1.17 13.87
C GLU A 42 12.09 0.02 13.15
N ASP A 43 12.22 -0.06 11.82
CA ASP A 43 11.57 -1.08 10.99
C ASP A 43 12.51 -2.20 10.55
N GLN A 44 13.82 -2.06 10.80
CA GLN A 44 14.85 -3.00 10.32
C GLN A 44 14.54 -4.45 10.71
N GLY A 45 14.06 -4.68 11.92
CA GLY A 45 13.72 -6.02 12.42
C GLY A 45 12.61 -6.72 11.65
N GLN A 46 11.75 -5.98 10.92
CA GLN A 46 10.66 -6.58 10.14
C GLN A 46 11.16 -7.35 8.90
N PHE A 47 12.39 -7.14 8.51
CA PHE A 47 12.98 -7.73 7.30
C PHE A 47 13.93 -8.90 7.58
N SER A 48 14.13 -9.29 8.85
CA SER A 48 15.08 -10.35 9.27
C SER A 48 14.76 -11.74 8.71
N GLY A 49 13.48 -11.98 8.32
CA GLY A 49 13.07 -13.26 7.71
C GLY A 49 13.21 -13.33 6.18
N LEU A 50 13.70 -12.27 5.54
CA LEU A 50 13.90 -12.28 4.09
C LEU A 50 15.21 -12.96 3.70
N PRO A 51 15.29 -13.53 2.48
CA PRO A 51 16.52 -14.17 1.97
C PRO A 51 17.73 -13.21 1.91
N ALA A 52 18.94 -13.76 1.84
CA ALA A 52 20.20 -13.02 1.89
C ALA A 52 20.40 -12.00 0.74
N ASN A 53 19.67 -12.13 -0.36
CA ASN A 53 19.67 -11.18 -1.47
C ASN A 53 18.88 -9.89 -1.16
N PHE A 54 18.25 -9.80 0.03
CA PHE A 54 17.60 -8.59 0.54
C PHE A 54 18.48 -7.93 1.60
N ARG A 55 18.83 -6.68 1.39
CA ARG A 55 19.65 -5.89 2.32
C ARG A 55 18.88 -4.64 2.78
N THR A 56 18.88 -4.36 4.07
CA THR A 56 18.34 -3.12 4.62
C THR A 56 19.30 -1.95 4.47
N VAL A 57 18.78 -0.80 4.07
CA VAL A 57 19.51 0.47 3.95
C VAL A 57 18.81 1.48 4.85
N LEU A 58 19.49 1.86 5.95
CA LEU A 58 18.89 2.75 6.93
C LEU A 58 18.78 4.18 6.41
N TYR A 59 17.57 4.73 6.51
CA TYR A 59 17.26 6.09 6.10
C TYR A 59 16.11 6.65 6.94
N ASN A 60 16.45 7.37 8.01
CA ASN A 60 15.49 7.82 9.04
C ASN A 60 14.73 9.11 8.71
N ARG A 61 14.74 9.55 7.45
CA ARG A 61 14.01 10.75 7.04
C ARG A 61 12.61 10.41 6.54
N ARG A 62 11.61 11.14 7.04
CA ARG A 62 10.23 10.98 6.58
C ARG A 62 10.06 11.49 5.15
N ASP A 63 9.23 10.82 4.34
CA ASP A 63 8.87 11.20 2.97
C ASP A 63 8.17 12.57 2.85
N SER A 64 7.64 13.09 3.96
CA SER A 64 7.06 14.45 4.06
C SER A 64 8.10 15.55 4.27
N SER A 65 9.34 15.20 4.61
CA SER A 65 10.42 16.18 4.83
C SER A 65 10.81 16.90 3.53
N ARG A 66 11.03 18.20 3.59
CA ARG A 66 11.53 18.96 2.43
C ARG A 66 12.93 18.49 1.99
N LEU A 67 13.76 18.07 2.93
CA LEU A 67 15.11 17.56 2.64
C LEU A 67 15.10 16.20 1.96
N ASP A 68 14.02 15.42 2.09
CA ASP A 68 13.84 14.16 1.37
C ASP A 68 13.92 14.32 -0.16
N GLN A 69 13.61 15.53 -0.66
CA GLN A 69 13.72 15.86 -2.09
C GLN A 69 15.15 15.77 -2.63
N PHE A 70 16.15 15.90 -1.77
CA PHE A 70 17.57 15.89 -2.12
C PHE A 70 18.29 14.65 -1.56
N ASP A 71 17.98 14.26 -0.34
CA ASP A 71 18.71 13.21 0.37
C ASP A 71 18.38 11.82 -0.14
N LEU A 72 17.08 11.52 -0.40
CA LEU A 72 16.69 10.23 -0.99
C LEU A 72 17.27 10.04 -2.40
N PRO A 73 17.20 11.01 -3.33
CA PRO A 73 17.88 10.91 -4.62
C PRO A 73 19.38 10.65 -4.52
N ARG A 74 20.07 11.34 -3.59
CA ARG A 74 21.51 11.12 -3.36
C ARG A 74 21.82 9.72 -2.82
N LEU A 75 20.97 9.23 -1.91
CA LEU A 75 21.08 7.86 -1.40
C LEU A 75 20.93 6.85 -2.52
N VAL A 76 19.85 6.95 -3.31
CA VAL A 76 19.59 6.04 -4.44
C VAL A 76 20.71 6.07 -5.46
N HIS A 77 21.23 7.24 -5.78
CA HIS A 77 22.38 7.36 -6.67
C HIS A 77 23.62 6.64 -6.13
N ARG A 78 23.92 6.79 -4.83
CA ARG A 78 25.03 6.09 -4.18
C ARG A 78 24.84 4.57 -4.11
N LEU A 79 23.60 4.11 -4.02
CA LEU A 79 23.29 2.68 -4.02
C LEU A 79 23.62 2.03 -5.37
N GLY A 80 23.62 2.80 -6.46
CA GLY A 80 23.84 2.28 -7.81
C GLY A 80 22.80 1.24 -8.21
N ALA A 81 21.54 1.44 -7.83
CA ALA A 81 20.44 0.55 -8.20
C ALA A 81 20.10 0.68 -9.68
N ASP A 82 19.89 -0.45 -10.35
CA ASP A 82 19.46 -0.49 -11.76
C ASP A 82 18.04 0.09 -11.93
N VAL A 83 17.20 -0.08 -10.90
CA VAL A 83 15.85 0.47 -10.84
C VAL A 83 15.44 0.75 -9.39
N THR A 84 14.64 1.78 -9.18
CA THR A 84 14.07 2.08 -7.86
C THR A 84 12.56 1.93 -7.89
N HIS A 85 11.99 1.22 -6.93
CA HIS A 85 10.55 1.13 -6.72
C HIS A 85 10.12 2.03 -5.56
N ILE A 86 9.20 2.95 -5.84
CA ILE A 86 8.53 3.81 -4.84
C ILE A 86 7.07 3.36 -4.77
N PRO A 87 6.68 2.57 -3.75
CA PRO A 87 5.34 1.98 -3.66
C PRO A 87 4.29 2.95 -3.10
N PHE A 88 4.43 4.25 -3.38
CA PHE A 88 3.49 5.31 -3.01
C PHE A 88 3.69 6.58 -3.84
N HIS A 89 2.72 7.50 -3.80
CA HIS A 89 2.63 8.66 -4.70
C HIS A 89 3.64 9.80 -4.44
N ARG A 90 4.45 9.75 -3.37
CA ARG A 90 5.40 10.82 -3.02
C ARG A 90 6.77 10.54 -3.61
N VAL A 91 7.01 11.03 -4.81
CA VAL A 91 8.29 10.91 -5.49
C VAL A 91 9.09 12.21 -5.35
N PRO A 92 10.36 12.18 -4.94
CA PRO A 92 11.24 13.34 -5.01
C PRO A 92 11.40 13.85 -6.44
N LEU A 93 11.43 15.18 -6.62
CA LEU A 93 11.54 15.81 -7.95
C LEU A 93 12.82 15.42 -8.70
N LEU A 94 13.91 15.25 -7.95
CA LEU A 94 15.25 14.91 -8.49
C LEU A 94 15.54 13.42 -8.49
N MET A 95 14.51 12.56 -8.35
CA MET A 95 14.69 11.11 -8.30
C MET A 95 15.45 10.59 -9.51
N PRO A 96 16.56 9.83 -9.33
CA PRO A 96 17.29 9.20 -10.42
C PRO A 96 16.41 8.24 -11.23
N LYS A 97 16.62 8.21 -12.53
CA LYS A 97 16.00 7.23 -13.42
C LYS A 97 16.93 6.02 -13.61
N PRO A 98 16.37 4.84 -13.90
CA PRO A 98 14.94 4.53 -13.99
C PRO A 98 14.30 4.29 -12.61
N TYR A 99 13.05 4.69 -12.45
CA TYR A 99 12.26 4.31 -11.30
C TYR A 99 10.83 3.96 -11.70
N LEU A 100 10.18 3.16 -10.89
CA LEU A 100 8.75 2.84 -11.00
C LEU A 100 8.02 3.30 -9.73
N VAL A 101 6.74 3.62 -9.90
CA VAL A 101 5.86 4.14 -8.84
C VAL A 101 4.61 3.29 -8.77
N THR A 102 4.16 2.95 -7.57
CA THR A 102 2.82 2.38 -7.38
C THR A 102 1.87 3.45 -6.84
N ILE A 103 0.75 3.63 -7.51
CA ILE A 103 -0.33 4.53 -7.10
C ILE A 103 -1.50 3.70 -6.60
N HIS A 104 -1.79 3.83 -5.30
CA HIS A 104 -2.89 3.13 -4.65
C HIS A 104 -4.21 3.87 -4.86
N ASP A 105 -4.21 5.18 -4.64
CA ASP A 105 -5.31 6.08 -4.91
C ASP A 105 -4.80 7.53 -5.06
N LEU A 106 -5.64 8.40 -5.56
CA LEU A 106 -5.42 9.84 -5.64
C LEU A 106 -6.39 10.63 -4.74
N SER A 107 -7.01 9.96 -3.77
CA SER A 107 -8.02 10.56 -2.89
C SER A 107 -7.48 11.78 -2.13
N SER A 108 -6.20 11.78 -1.77
CA SER A 108 -5.56 12.93 -1.12
C SER A 108 -5.53 14.21 -1.99
N LEU A 109 -5.68 14.11 -3.31
CA LEU A 109 -5.82 15.27 -4.18
C LEU A 109 -7.24 15.82 -4.21
N PHE A 110 -8.25 14.98 -3.97
CA PHE A 110 -9.65 15.35 -4.10
C PHE A 110 -10.32 15.68 -2.75
N PHE A 111 -9.81 15.12 -1.64
CA PHE A 111 -10.42 15.19 -0.32
C PHE A 111 -9.52 15.81 0.75
N ASP A 112 -8.34 16.30 0.38
CA ASP A 112 -7.46 17.00 1.33
C ASP A 112 -7.92 18.46 1.46
N ASP A 113 -8.04 18.98 2.70
CA ASP A 113 -8.42 20.36 2.99
C ASP A 113 -7.34 21.39 2.60
N ALA A 114 -6.27 20.93 1.95
CA ALA A 114 -5.22 21.80 1.45
C ALA A 114 -5.71 22.58 0.23
N HIS A 115 -5.89 23.88 0.40
CA HIS A 115 -6.26 24.80 -0.67
C HIS A 115 -5.07 25.69 -1.08
N GLY A 116 -5.18 26.30 -2.26
CA GLY A 116 -4.21 27.29 -2.74
C GLY A 116 -2.85 26.71 -3.13
N LEU A 117 -1.78 27.45 -2.80
CA LEU A 117 -0.41 27.16 -3.25
C LEU A 117 0.11 25.80 -2.80
N LEU A 118 -0.27 25.31 -1.62
CA LEU A 118 0.17 24.00 -1.12
C LEU A 118 -0.43 22.87 -1.95
N HIS A 119 -1.70 22.96 -2.29
CA HIS A 119 -2.36 21.98 -3.16
C HIS A 119 -1.73 21.98 -4.55
N ALA A 120 -1.52 23.14 -5.14
CA ALA A 120 -0.86 23.28 -6.44
C ALA A 120 0.55 22.68 -6.44
N ALA A 121 1.35 22.96 -5.40
CA ALA A 121 2.70 22.39 -5.27
C ALA A 121 2.69 20.86 -5.12
N ARG A 122 1.75 20.30 -4.34
CA ARG A 122 1.59 18.83 -4.20
C ARG A 122 1.20 18.17 -5.53
N THR A 123 0.21 18.76 -6.22
CA THR A 123 -0.24 18.29 -7.54
C THR A 123 0.88 18.38 -8.57
N PHE A 124 1.61 19.50 -8.63
CA PHE A 124 2.76 19.65 -9.52
C PHE A 124 3.82 18.58 -9.27
N ARG A 125 4.18 18.33 -8.02
CA ARG A 125 5.17 17.30 -7.66
C ARG A 125 4.72 15.92 -8.07
N LEU A 126 3.46 15.57 -7.82
CA LEU A 126 2.90 14.29 -8.24
C LEU A 126 2.94 14.15 -9.76
N LYS A 127 2.42 15.13 -10.51
CA LYS A 127 2.47 15.13 -11.98
C LYS A 127 3.89 14.91 -12.47
N ARG A 128 4.83 15.69 -11.96
CA ARG A 128 6.25 15.60 -12.36
C ARG A 128 6.88 14.25 -12.02
N GLY A 129 6.53 13.69 -10.86
CA GLY A 129 6.96 12.34 -10.46
C GLY A 129 6.44 11.27 -11.43
N LEU A 130 5.17 11.34 -11.82
CA LEU A 130 4.56 10.41 -12.77
C LEU A 130 5.12 10.57 -14.18
N GLU A 131 5.27 11.79 -14.69
CA GLU A 131 5.86 12.08 -16.01
C GLU A 131 7.27 11.51 -16.17
N ARG A 132 8.05 11.50 -15.10
CA ARG A 132 9.45 11.04 -15.12
C ARG A 132 9.59 9.53 -14.84
N ALA A 133 8.55 8.88 -14.28
CA ALA A 133 8.56 7.45 -13.99
C ALA A 133 8.74 6.62 -15.28
N GLY A 134 9.60 5.61 -15.21
CA GLY A 134 9.75 4.65 -16.31
C GLY A 134 8.54 3.73 -16.46
N ARG A 135 7.91 3.38 -15.32
CA ARG A 135 6.64 2.63 -15.25
C ARG A 135 5.81 3.12 -14.06
N ILE A 136 4.50 3.01 -14.19
CA ILE A 136 3.53 3.33 -13.16
C ILE A 136 2.66 2.10 -12.95
N ILE A 137 2.58 1.61 -11.72
CA ILE A 137 1.66 0.56 -11.32
C ILE A 137 0.44 1.24 -10.72
N THR A 138 -0.76 0.84 -11.16
CA THR A 138 -2.03 1.22 -10.53
C THR A 138 -2.73 -0.03 -10.02
N VAL A 139 -3.34 0.06 -8.84
CA VAL A 139 -3.93 -1.11 -8.17
C VAL A 139 -5.42 -1.30 -8.48
N SER A 140 -6.00 -0.41 -9.27
CA SER A 140 -7.38 -0.51 -9.73
C SER A 140 -7.59 0.22 -11.07
N GLY A 141 -8.60 -0.19 -11.83
CA GLY A 141 -8.98 0.49 -13.06
C GLY A 141 -9.47 1.93 -12.83
N ALA A 142 -10.05 2.23 -11.65
CA ALA A 142 -10.40 3.59 -11.28
C ALA A 142 -9.15 4.45 -11.13
N THR A 143 -8.17 4.01 -10.33
CA THR A 143 -6.89 4.70 -10.16
C THR A 143 -6.14 4.87 -11.48
N GLN A 144 -6.23 3.87 -12.37
CA GLN A 144 -5.63 3.97 -13.71
C GLN A 144 -6.24 5.14 -14.51
N ARG A 145 -7.56 5.23 -14.53
CA ARG A 145 -8.27 6.35 -15.21
C ARG A 145 -7.90 7.69 -14.60
N ASP A 146 -7.86 7.78 -13.27
CA ASP A 146 -7.50 9.01 -12.57
C ASP A 146 -6.08 9.47 -12.90
N VAL A 147 -5.11 8.54 -12.98
CA VAL A 147 -3.72 8.85 -13.37
C VAL A 147 -3.66 9.31 -14.82
N ILE A 148 -4.36 8.66 -15.75
CA ILE A 148 -4.41 9.05 -17.16
C ILE A 148 -5.03 10.44 -17.31
N ASN A 149 -6.13 10.72 -16.61
CA ASN A 149 -6.78 12.03 -16.62
C ASN A 149 -5.86 13.13 -16.05
N LEU A 150 -5.09 12.81 -15.02
CA LEU A 150 -4.17 13.74 -14.38
C LEU A 150 -2.93 14.03 -15.24
N VAL A 151 -2.38 12.98 -15.90
CA VAL A 151 -1.15 13.03 -16.70
C VAL A 151 -1.30 12.11 -17.92
N PRO A 152 -1.98 12.57 -19.00
CA PRO A 152 -2.26 11.75 -20.20
C PRO A 152 -1.02 11.13 -20.86
N SER A 153 0.13 11.83 -20.80
CA SER A 153 1.40 11.36 -21.37
C SER A 153 1.97 10.09 -20.73
N THR A 154 1.31 9.54 -19.72
CA THR A 154 1.76 8.33 -19.01
C THR A 154 1.02 7.06 -19.41
N ALA A 155 0.01 7.16 -20.27
CA ALA A 155 -0.93 6.08 -20.58
C ALA A 155 -0.24 4.78 -21.05
N ASP A 156 0.79 4.88 -21.88
CA ASP A 156 1.60 3.76 -22.41
C ASP A 156 2.48 3.07 -21.35
N ARG A 157 2.81 3.79 -20.26
CA ARG A 157 3.71 3.36 -19.21
C ARG A 157 2.98 2.84 -17.97
N ILE A 158 1.64 2.91 -17.93
CA ILE A 158 0.84 2.40 -16.83
C ILE A 158 0.62 0.90 -16.98
N ARG A 159 0.72 0.19 -15.85
CA ARG A 159 0.34 -1.21 -15.72
C ARG A 159 -0.66 -1.36 -14.58
N LEU A 160 -1.83 -1.91 -14.89
CA LEU A 160 -2.82 -2.28 -13.90
C LEU A 160 -2.42 -3.62 -13.28
N ILE A 161 -2.11 -3.60 -11.99
CA ILE A 161 -1.78 -4.80 -11.20
C ILE A 161 -2.61 -4.71 -9.92
N TYR A 162 -3.63 -5.58 -9.81
CA TYR A 162 -4.51 -5.61 -8.65
C TYR A 162 -3.77 -6.03 -7.39
N ASN A 163 -4.21 -5.49 -6.25
CA ASN A 163 -3.75 -5.99 -4.96
C ASN A 163 -4.23 -7.42 -4.74
N ALA A 164 -3.36 -8.23 -4.14
CA ALA A 164 -3.73 -9.54 -3.62
C ALA A 164 -4.01 -9.43 -2.11
N PRO A 165 -4.93 -10.23 -1.57
CA PRO A 165 -5.10 -10.35 -0.13
C PRO A 165 -3.83 -10.96 0.50
N ASP A 166 -3.59 -10.64 1.77
CA ASP A 166 -2.51 -11.26 2.52
C ASP A 166 -2.75 -12.78 2.60
N PRO A 167 -1.72 -13.63 2.36
CA PRO A 167 -1.84 -15.08 2.41
C PRO A 167 -2.51 -15.63 3.68
N GLN A 168 -2.33 -14.95 4.82
CA GLN A 168 -3.01 -15.34 6.06
C GLN A 168 -4.56 -15.35 5.96
N PHE A 169 -5.15 -14.58 5.03
CA PHE A 169 -6.59 -14.57 4.78
C PHE A 169 -7.00 -15.52 3.66
N MET A 170 -6.05 -15.99 2.85
CA MET A 170 -6.29 -16.97 1.78
C MET A 170 -6.36 -18.39 2.34
N GLU A 171 -5.46 -18.72 3.25
CA GLU A 171 -5.58 -19.91 4.05
C GLU A 171 -6.69 -19.70 5.06
N ARG A 172 -7.75 -20.47 5.01
CA ARG A 172 -8.70 -20.57 6.13
C ARG A 172 -7.89 -20.99 7.36
N ARG A 173 -7.42 -20.03 8.14
CA ARG A 173 -6.82 -20.28 9.45
C ARG A 173 -7.93 -20.62 10.46
N LEU A 174 -8.69 -21.64 10.10
CA LEU A 174 -9.42 -22.38 11.10
C LEU A 174 -8.37 -23.12 11.94
N PRO A 175 -8.57 -23.27 13.26
CA PRO A 175 -7.77 -24.16 14.07
C PRO A 175 -7.61 -25.53 13.37
N PRO A 176 -6.53 -26.29 13.59
CA PRO A 176 -6.29 -27.56 12.89
C PRO A 176 -7.48 -28.51 12.96
N ASP A 177 -8.17 -28.55 14.10
CA ASP A 177 -9.41 -29.29 14.35
C ASP A 177 -10.59 -28.80 13.50
N ALA A 178 -10.68 -27.48 13.25
CA ALA A 178 -11.72 -26.89 12.42
C ALA A 178 -11.43 -26.99 10.91
N ARG A 179 -10.17 -27.20 10.50
CA ARG A 179 -9.80 -27.45 9.10
C ARG A 179 -10.21 -28.86 8.65
N THR A 180 -10.16 -29.82 9.54
CA THR A 180 -10.51 -31.22 9.28
C THR A 180 -11.97 -31.54 9.61
N GLY A 181 -12.65 -30.69 10.41
CA GLY A 181 -13.98 -30.93 10.94
C GLY A 181 -15.16 -30.50 10.04
N GLY A 182 -14.90 -30.07 8.81
CA GLY A 182 -15.95 -29.71 7.87
C GLY A 182 -16.83 -28.50 8.28
N PRO A 183 -18.07 -28.41 7.74
CA PRO A 183 -18.97 -27.28 7.96
C PRO A 183 -19.34 -27.05 9.44
N GLU A 184 -19.44 -28.11 10.21
CA GLU A 184 -19.80 -28.02 11.63
C GLU A 184 -18.71 -27.38 12.49
N ALA A 185 -17.43 -27.67 12.22
CA ALA A 185 -16.32 -27.06 12.93
C ALA A 185 -16.21 -25.58 12.61
N ALA A 186 -16.45 -25.19 11.34
CA ALA A 186 -16.52 -23.79 10.95
C ALA A 186 -17.68 -23.04 11.63
N ALA A 187 -18.82 -23.70 11.81
CA ALA A 187 -19.98 -23.15 12.51
C ALA A 187 -19.68 -22.95 14.02
N ARG A 188 -19.04 -23.93 14.67
CA ARG A 188 -18.63 -23.83 16.08
C ARG A 188 -17.63 -22.66 16.29
N GLU A 189 -16.64 -22.53 15.44
CA GLU A 189 -15.67 -21.44 15.55
C GLU A 189 -16.33 -20.08 15.32
N ARG A 190 -17.23 -19.97 14.32
CA ARG A 190 -18.03 -18.76 14.12
C ARG A 190 -18.84 -18.42 15.37
N HIS A 191 -19.49 -19.39 15.97
CA HIS A 191 -20.28 -19.19 17.19
C HIS A 191 -19.40 -18.69 18.33
N ARG A 192 -18.24 -19.31 18.58
CA ARG A 192 -17.27 -18.90 19.59
C ARG A 192 -16.80 -17.44 19.39
N ILE A 193 -16.53 -17.04 18.15
CA ILE A 193 -16.13 -15.67 17.84
C ILE A 193 -17.26 -14.69 18.13
N LEU A 194 -18.49 -14.99 17.71
CA LEU A 194 -19.66 -14.14 17.94
C LEU A 194 -19.94 -13.98 19.43
N GLU A 195 -19.86 -15.05 20.20
CA GLU A 195 -20.01 -15.02 21.67
C GLU A 195 -18.93 -14.15 22.34
N ARG A 196 -17.67 -14.34 21.94
CA ARG A 196 -16.54 -13.54 22.46
C ARG A 196 -16.76 -12.04 22.31
N TYR A 197 -17.35 -11.62 21.19
CA TYR A 197 -17.66 -10.22 20.92
C TYR A 197 -19.10 -9.83 21.28
N GLN A 198 -19.85 -10.71 21.94
CA GLN A 198 -21.24 -10.50 22.36
C GLN A 198 -22.19 -10.12 21.22
N ILE A 199 -21.92 -10.63 20.02
CA ILE A 199 -22.73 -10.40 18.82
C ILE A 199 -23.83 -11.44 18.77
N ARG A 200 -25.07 -11.03 19.07
CA ARG A 200 -26.25 -11.92 19.19
C ARG A 200 -27.25 -11.78 18.06
N TYR A 201 -27.07 -10.79 17.18
CA TYR A 201 -28.00 -10.44 16.11
C TYR A 201 -27.27 -10.42 14.77
N PRO A 202 -28.01 -10.47 13.63
CA PRO A 202 -27.44 -10.16 12.34
C PRO A 202 -26.72 -8.80 12.38
N PHE A 203 -25.54 -8.72 11.78
CA PHE A 203 -24.70 -7.53 11.84
C PHE A 203 -24.10 -7.16 10.49
N LEU A 204 -23.85 -5.89 10.31
CA LEU A 204 -23.03 -5.35 9.23
C LEU A 204 -21.63 -5.05 9.79
N LEU A 205 -20.60 -5.65 9.22
CA LEU A 205 -19.21 -5.39 9.60
C LEU A 205 -18.60 -4.33 8.69
N TYR A 206 -18.11 -3.25 9.29
CA TYR A 206 -17.23 -2.31 8.64
C TYR A 206 -15.80 -2.49 9.16
N ALA A 207 -14.84 -2.72 8.24
CA ALA A 207 -13.42 -2.81 8.56
C ALA A 207 -12.66 -1.73 7.79
N GLY A 208 -12.09 -0.75 8.50
CA GLY A 208 -11.34 0.34 7.87
C GLY A 208 -11.14 1.54 8.79
N SER A 209 -10.41 2.55 8.29
CA SER A 209 -10.23 3.81 9.03
C SER A 209 -11.50 4.66 9.00
N ILE A 210 -11.82 5.32 10.12
CA ILE A 210 -12.90 6.30 10.20
C ILE A 210 -12.36 7.64 9.68
N ARG A 211 -12.64 7.94 8.42
CA ARG A 211 -12.25 9.21 7.76
C ARG A 211 -13.44 9.79 7.00
N PRO A 212 -13.51 11.13 6.77
CA PRO A 212 -14.63 11.78 6.10
C PRO A 212 -15.01 11.13 4.75
N GLN A 213 -14.03 10.77 3.93
CA GLN A 213 -14.25 10.13 2.63
C GLN A 213 -14.85 8.72 2.70
N LYS A 214 -14.85 8.08 3.88
CA LYS A 214 -15.51 6.78 4.09
C LYS A 214 -16.98 6.91 4.47
N ASN A 215 -17.43 8.13 4.80
CA ASN A 215 -18.80 8.49 5.06
C ASN A 215 -19.54 7.54 6.03
N ILE A 216 -18.88 7.17 7.12
CA ILE A 216 -19.41 6.23 8.12
C ILE A 216 -20.72 6.71 8.75
N PRO A 217 -20.91 8.02 9.05
CA PRO A 217 -22.22 8.49 9.54
C PRO A 217 -23.37 8.11 8.61
N ARG A 218 -23.22 8.33 7.30
CA ARG A 218 -24.24 7.96 6.32
C ARG A 218 -24.48 6.45 6.23
N LEU A 219 -23.42 5.63 6.42
CA LEU A 219 -23.55 4.18 6.50
C LEU A 219 -24.40 3.77 7.71
N ILE A 220 -24.19 4.40 8.87
CA ILE A 220 -24.96 4.12 10.10
C ILE A 220 -26.43 4.52 9.90
N GLU A 221 -26.70 5.70 9.34
CA GLU A 221 -28.06 6.16 9.01
C GLU A 221 -28.78 5.18 8.08
N ALA A 222 -28.12 4.80 6.97
CA ALA A 222 -28.68 3.85 6.02
C ALA A 222 -28.97 2.48 6.65
N PHE A 223 -28.08 1.99 7.51
CA PHE A 223 -28.29 0.75 8.25
C PHE A 223 -29.48 0.85 9.22
N ALA A 224 -29.64 1.98 9.92
CA ALA A 224 -30.77 2.20 10.84
C ALA A 224 -32.11 2.15 10.07
N VAL A 225 -32.18 2.77 8.90
CA VAL A 225 -33.37 2.72 8.03
C VAL A 225 -33.64 1.28 7.56
N ALA A 226 -32.63 0.60 7.03
CA ALA A 226 -32.78 -0.77 6.55
C ALA A 226 -33.24 -1.73 7.67
N ARG A 227 -32.70 -1.57 8.88
CA ARG A 227 -33.10 -2.38 10.04
C ARG A 227 -34.54 -2.16 10.48
N ALA A 228 -35.06 -0.95 10.30
CA ALA A 228 -36.45 -0.65 10.64
C ALA A 228 -37.45 -1.24 9.63
N SER A 229 -37.00 -1.67 8.45
CA SER A 229 -37.78 -2.26 7.37
C SER A 229 -37.69 -3.79 7.30
N LEU A 230 -36.86 -4.41 8.17
CA LEU A 230 -36.67 -5.86 8.31
C LEU A 230 -37.42 -6.39 9.55
#